data_66ef10c1be6adbbfefe551c372ed04c9
#
_entry.id   66ef10c1be6adbbfefe551c372ed04c9
#
_cell.length_a   1.000
_cell.length_b   1.000
_cell.length_c   1.000
_cell.angle_alpha   90.00
_cell.angle_beta   90.00
_cell.angle_gamma   90.00
#
_symmetry.space_group_name_H-M   'P 1'
#
loop_
_entity.id
_entity.type
_entity.pdbx_description
1 polymer ?
#
loop_
_entity_poly.entity_id
_entity_poly.type
_entity_poly.pdbx_seq_one_letter_code
_entity_poly.pdbx_strand_id
1 'polypeptide(L)'
;APDEGFWERLSAYHRNRDRTSLPDRILTAAHHYASGWEYNVIKPFNTFDEENQSIAESFTERLDGLTDLCGVNELIQGHAFFSDSPTALGRFAKLCGQLRFQIRWADTPRVPETSVLGHMFLVAGYAYFFSLSLGACPARRINNFFAGLFHDLPELLTRDIITPVKRSVNQLPSLLRAYELQELERRVFGPLSAGGHDRLVERL
;
A
#
# COMPACT_ATOMS: atom_id res chain seq x y z
N ALA A 1 13.23 -21.82 -1.79
CA ALA A 1 12.63 -21.53 -0.48
C ALA A 1 13.26 -20.26 0.09
N PRO A 2 12.53 -19.42 0.83
CA PRO A 2 13.14 -18.36 1.62
C PRO A 2 14.22 -18.96 2.51
N ASP A 3 15.33 -18.23 2.74
CA ASP A 3 16.38 -18.71 3.63
C ASP A 3 15.82 -18.94 5.05
N GLU A 4 16.45 -19.81 5.81
CA GLU A 4 16.05 -20.08 7.19
C GLU A 4 15.99 -18.79 8.02
N GLY A 5 16.93 -17.87 7.81
CA GLY A 5 16.97 -16.58 8.49
C GLY A 5 15.74 -15.69 8.22
N PHE A 6 15.05 -15.82 7.08
CA PHE A 6 13.80 -15.08 6.85
C PHE A 6 12.69 -15.53 7.80
N TRP A 7 12.52 -16.85 7.94
CA TRP A 7 11.49 -17.41 8.82
C TRP A 7 11.80 -17.17 10.30
N GLU A 8 13.06 -17.20 10.67
CA GLU A 8 13.50 -16.85 12.03
C GLU A 8 13.18 -15.39 12.36
N ARG A 9 13.50 -14.44 11.47
CA ARG A 9 13.18 -13.01 11.66
C ARG A 9 11.68 -12.77 11.73
N LEU A 10 10.90 -13.38 10.84
CA LEU A 10 9.44 -13.26 10.85
C LEU A 10 8.85 -13.84 12.14
N SER A 11 9.33 -15.01 12.57
CA SER A 11 8.91 -15.62 13.82
C SER A 11 9.30 -14.78 15.04
N ALA A 12 10.49 -14.18 15.03
CA ALA A 12 10.94 -13.28 16.08
C ALA A 12 10.05 -12.04 16.18
N TYR A 13 9.69 -11.41 15.05
CA TYR A 13 8.76 -10.30 15.02
C TYR A 13 7.40 -10.64 15.67
N HIS A 14 6.85 -11.82 15.39
CA HIS A 14 5.57 -12.24 15.98
C HIS A 14 5.67 -12.61 17.48
N ARG A 15 6.79 -13.14 17.92
CA ARG A 15 6.99 -13.58 19.32
C ARG A 15 7.50 -12.48 20.22
N ASN A 16 8.34 -11.59 19.70
CA ASN A 16 8.96 -10.52 20.48
C ASN A 16 8.02 -9.32 20.58
N ARG A 17 7.67 -8.96 21.81
CA ARG A 17 6.83 -7.79 22.08
C ARG A 17 7.62 -6.49 22.10
N ASP A 18 8.94 -6.54 22.27
CA ASP A 18 9.75 -5.33 22.45
C ASP A 18 9.97 -4.54 21.14
N ARG A 19 9.82 -5.15 19.96
CA ARG A 19 9.77 -4.54 18.63
C ARG A 19 10.62 -3.28 18.47
N THR A 20 11.86 -3.31 18.98
CA THR A 20 12.75 -2.15 19.07
C THR A 20 13.60 -1.94 17.84
N SER A 21 13.81 -3.00 17.02
CA SER A 21 14.58 -2.86 15.79
C SER A 21 13.89 -1.95 14.78
N LEU A 22 14.65 -1.24 13.95
CA LEU A 22 14.08 -0.36 12.94
C LEU A 22 13.07 -1.07 12.00
N PRO A 23 13.34 -2.29 11.46
CA PRO A 23 12.36 -3.02 10.68
C PRO A 23 11.07 -3.34 11.44
N ASP A 24 11.18 -3.73 12.71
CA ASP A 24 10.01 -4.05 13.55
C ASP A 24 9.16 -2.81 13.80
N ARG A 25 9.80 -1.68 14.06
CA ARG A 25 9.12 -0.38 14.26
C ARG A 25 8.41 0.08 12.99
N ILE A 26 9.03 -0.08 11.81
CA ILE A 26 8.43 0.24 10.51
C ILE A 26 7.19 -0.63 10.28
N LEU A 27 7.29 -1.96 10.49
CA LEU A 27 6.15 -2.87 10.36
C LEU A 27 5.03 -2.53 11.35
N THR A 28 5.38 -2.18 12.57
CA THR A 28 4.43 -1.77 13.61
C THR A 28 3.69 -0.48 13.20
N ALA A 29 4.41 0.53 12.71
CA ALA A 29 3.83 1.76 12.21
C ALA A 29 2.89 1.50 11.02
N ALA A 30 3.34 0.72 10.05
CA ALA A 30 2.53 0.36 8.88
C ALA A 30 1.25 -0.39 9.28
N HIS A 31 1.35 -1.34 10.22
CA HIS A 31 0.20 -2.07 10.74
C HIS A 31 -0.80 -1.15 11.45
N HIS A 32 -0.34 -0.30 12.35
CA HIS A 32 -1.23 0.64 13.05
C HIS A 32 -1.87 1.66 12.11
N TYR A 33 -1.12 2.17 11.14
CA TYR A 33 -1.66 3.05 10.11
C TYR A 33 -2.74 2.36 9.28
N ALA A 34 -2.48 1.16 8.77
CA ALA A 34 -3.44 0.41 7.97
C ALA A 34 -4.70 0.06 8.77
N SER A 35 -4.54 -0.39 10.03
CA SER A 35 -5.66 -0.73 10.91
C SER A 35 -6.49 0.50 11.27
N GLY A 36 -5.85 1.62 11.57
CA GLY A 36 -6.53 2.89 11.83
C GLY A 36 -7.27 3.39 10.59
N TRP A 37 -6.66 3.25 9.40
CA TRP A 37 -7.32 3.58 8.14
C TRP A 37 -8.57 2.71 7.90
N GLU A 38 -8.48 1.39 8.11
CA GLU A 38 -9.64 0.49 8.01
C GLU A 38 -10.74 0.85 9.01
N TYR A 39 -10.36 1.08 10.25
CA TYR A 39 -11.29 1.46 11.29
C TYR A 39 -12.11 2.70 10.90
N ASN A 40 -11.50 3.72 10.33
CA ASN A 40 -12.23 4.92 9.94
C ASN A 40 -13.14 4.74 8.73
N VAL A 41 -12.84 3.80 7.84
CA VAL A 41 -13.78 3.46 6.77
C VAL A 41 -15.07 2.86 7.35
N ILE A 42 -14.98 2.08 8.43
CA ILE A 42 -16.14 1.43 9.05
C ILE A 42 -16.79 2.26 10.17
N LYS A 43 -16.07 3.21 10.75
CA LYS A 43 -16.55 4.07 11.86
C LYS A 43 -17.93 4.71 11.60
N PRO A 44 -18.26 5.26 10.43
CA PRO A 44 -19.57 5.85 10.18
C PRO A 44 -20.74 4.89 10.33
N PHE A 45 -20.47 3.58 10.23
CA PHE A 45 -21.49 2.53 10.38
C PHE A 45 -21.65 2.05 11.82
N ASN A 46 -20.74 2.45 12.73
CA ASN A 46 -20.67 2.02 14.13
C ASN A 46 -20.69 3.23 15.08
N THR A 47 -21.61 4.15 14.89
CA THR A 47 -21.61 5.45 15.58
C THR A 47 -22.05 5.45 17.04
N PHE A 48 -22.59 4.35 17.57
CA PHE A 48 -23.24 4.29 18.89
C PHE A 48 -22.42 3.55 19.97
N ASP A 49 -21.17 3.18 19.67
CA ASP A 49 -20.34 2.44 20.60
C ASP A 49 -19.29 3.38 21.23
N GLU A 50 -19.34 3.53 22.56
CA GLU A 50 -18.37 4.31 23.32
C GLU A 50 -16.94 3.77 23.21
N GLU A 51 -16.79 2.45 22.99
CA GLU A 51 -15.49 1.81 22.74
C GLU A 51 -14.87 2.27 21.43
N ASN A 52 -15.66 2.68 20.46
CA ASN A 52 -15.17 3.14 19.15
C ASN A 52 -14.27 4.38 19.25
N GLN A 53 -14.54 5.29 20.18
CA GLN A 53 -13.70 6.45 20.37
C GLN A 53 -12.35 6.07 20.97
N SER A 54 -12.33 5.21 21.98
CA SER A 54 -11.10 4.73 22.61
C SER A 54 -10.21 3.94 21.66
N ILE A 55 -10.81 3.19 20.71
CA ILE A 55 -10.08 2.48 19.66
C ILE A 55 -9.38 3.48 18.72
N ALA A 56 -10.09 4.52 18.27
CA ALA A 56 -9.50 5.55 17.40
C ALA A 56 -8.33 6.28 18.07
N GLU A 57 -8.52 6.67 19.34
CA GLU A 57 -7.50 7.31 20.14
C GLU A 57 -6.27 6.41 20.31
N SER A 58 -6.46 5.11 20.53
CA SER A 58 -5.37 4.15 20.67
C SER A 58 -4.50 4.02 19.41
N PHE A 59 -5.08 4.12 18.22
CA PHE A 59 -4.29 4.13 16.98
C PHE A 59 -3.47 5.41 16.85
N THR A 60 -4.04 6.55 17.19
CA THR A 60 -3.35 7.84 17.18
C THR A 60 -2.16 7.83 18.14
N GLU A 61 -2.38 7.49 19.40
CA GLU A 61 -1.32 7.44 20.42
C GLU A 61 -0.15 6.52 20.03
N ARG A 62 -0.46 5.33 19.46
CA ARG A 62 0.57 4.39 19.04
C ARG A 62 1.42 4.92 17.87
N LEU A 63 0.82 5.68 16.96
CA LEU A 63 1.54 6.27 15.85
C LEU A 63 2.29 7.53 16.25
N ASP A 64 1.77 8.32 17.17
CA ASP A 64 2.47 9.47 17.76
C ASP A 64 3.80 9.05 18.42
N GLY A 65 3.83 7.86 19.03
CA GLY A 65 5.05 7.24 19.55
C GLY A 65 6.08 6.80 18.49
N LEU A 66 5.75 6.89 17.18
CA LEU A 66 6.58 6.45 16.06
C LEU A 66 6.88 7.57 15.04
N THR A 67 6.64 8.82 15.40
CA THR A 67 6.81 9.99 14.52
C THR A 67 8.25 10.30 14.16
N ASP A 68 9.22 9.72 14.86
CA ASP A 68 10.63 9.75 14.50
C ASP A 68 10.96 8.89 13.26
N LEU A 69 10.05 7.98 12.89
CA LEU A 69 10.19 7.23 11.64
C LEU A 69 9.85 8.10 10.44
N CYS A 70 10.70 8.04 9.41
CA CYS A 70 10.51 8.78 8.18
C CYS A 70 9.12 8.52 7.59
N GLY A 71 8.38 9.60 7.32
CA GLY A 71 7.06 9.57 6.69
C GLY A 71 5.88 9.36 7.65
N VAL A 72 6.10 8.83 8.86
CA VAL A 72 4.98 8.61 9.81
C VAL A 72 4.30 9.93 10.15
N ASN A 73 5.08 10.96 10.50
CA ASN A 73 4.54 12.28 10.85
C ASN A 73 3.70 12.88 9.71
N GLU A 74 4.11 12.69 8.45
CA GLU A 74 3.35 13.16 7.30
C GLU A 74 2.05 12.36 7.09
N LEU A 75 2.10 11.04 7.31
CA LEU A 75 0.93 10.17 7.16
C LEU A 75 -0.17 10.51 8.18
N ILE A 76 0.20 10.94 9.40
CA ILE A 76 -0.75 11.22 10.47
C ILE A 76 -1.01 12.70 10.69
N GLN A 77 -0.40 13.57 9.90
CA GLN A 77 -0.51 15.02 10.06
C GLN A 77 -1.97 15.49 10.06
N GLY A 78 -2.33 16.25 11.08
CA GLY A 78 -3.69 16.74 11.28
C GLY A 78 -4.68 15.69 11.76
N HIS A 79 -4.19 14.56 12.30
CA HIS A 79 -5.00 13.40 12.67
C HIS A 79 -5.90 12.91 11.51
N ALA A 80 -5.48 13.26 10.30
CA ALA A 80 -6.23 13.02 9.08
C ALA A 80 -5.96 11.64 8.49
N PHE A 81 -5.86 10.61 9.33
CA PHE A 81 -5.73 9.21 8.86
C PHE A 81 -6.68 8.88 7.71
N PHE A 82 -7.71 9.74 7.45
CA PHE A 82 -8.95 9.19 6.92
C PHE A 82 -9.77 10.19 6.12
N SER A 83 -9.53 11.45 6.30
CA SER A 83 -10.09 12.53 5.50
C SER A 83 -9.05 13.04 4.49
N ASP A 84 -9.20 14.24 4.03
CA ASP A 84 -8.26 14.83 3.09
C ASP A 84 -6.91 15.13 3.77
N SER A 85 -5.97 14.18 3.62
CA SER A 85 -4.62 14.40 4.14
C SER A 85 -4.00 15.66 3.51
N PRO A 86 -3.42 16.56 4.31
CA PRO A 86 -2.76 17.75 3.80
C PRO A 86 -1.46 17.43 3.06
N THR A 87 -0.84 16.27 3.33
CA THR A 87 0.44 15.88 2.76
C THR A 87 0.32 15.09 1.47
N ALA A 88 1.33 15.15 0.61
CA ALA A 88 1.37 14.38 -0.62
C ALA A 88 1.45 12.87 -0.32
N LEU A 89 2.27 12.48 0.66
CA LEU A 89 2.42 11.09 1.07
C LEU A 89 1.12 10.53 1.63
N GLY A 90 0.41 11.27 2.47
CA GLY A 90 -0.87 10.84 3.03
C GLY A 90 -1.96 10.70 1.95
N ARG A 91 -2.02 11.62 0.97
CA ARG A 91 -2.93 11.49 -0.18
C ARG A 91 -2.60 10.26 -1.03
N PHE A 92 -1.31 9.99 -1.27
CA PHE A 92 -0.88 8.79 -1.98
C PHE A 92 -1.26 7.51 -1.23
N ALA A 93 -1.02 7.45 0.08
CA ALA A 93 -1.42 6.30 0.91
C ALA A 93 -2.94 6.07 0.88
N LYS A 94 -3.74 7.14 0.91
CA LYS A 94 -5.21 7.06 0.75
C LYS A 94 -5.61 6.49 -0.61
N LEU A 95 -4.96 6.91 -1.68
CA LEU A 95 -5.20 6.38 -3.03
C LEU A 95 -4.88 4.87 -3.07
N CYS A 96 -3.72 4.45 -2.56
CA CYS A 96 -3.35 3.03 -2.47
C CYS A 96 -4.38 2.21 -1.67
N GLY A 97 -4.89 2.78 -0.57
CA GLY A 97 -5.94 2.15 0.22
C GLY A 97 -7.21 1.83 -0.57
N GLN A 98 -7.56 2.64 -1.58
CA GLN A 98 -8.73 2.41 -2.42
C GLN A 98 -8.64 1.12 -3.27
N LEU A 99 -7.41 0.68 -3.62
CA LEU A 99 -7.19 -0.58 -4.34
C LEU A 99 -7.63 -1.81 -3.55
N ARG A 100 -7.80 -1.70 -2.24
CA ARG A 100 -8.36 -2.76 -1.40
C ARG A 100 -9.81 -3.09 -1.74
N PHE A 101 -10.59 -2.10 -2.17
CA PHE A 101 -12.02 -2.26 -2.49
C PHE A 101 -12.25 -2.63 -3.96
N GLN A 102 -11.23 -2.64 -4.77
CA GLN A 102 -11.31 -3.10 -6.16
C GLN A 102 -11.07 -4.60 -6.19
N ILE A 103 -12.09 -5.36 -6.59
CA ILE A 103 -12.01 -6.82 -6.71
C ILE A 103 -11.52 -7.17 -8.12
N ARG A 104 -10.47 -7.97 -8.19
CA ARG A 104 -9.96 -8.49 -9.46
C ARG A 104 -10.89 -9.54 -10.01
N TRP A 105 -11.11 -9.51 -11.33
CA TRP A 105 -11.96 -10.48 -12.01
C TRP A 105 -13.39 -10.47 -11.43
N ALA A 106 -13.94 -9.27 -11.18
CA ALA A 106 -15.25 -9.10 -10.56
C ALA A 106 -16.37 -9.90 -11.29
N ASP A 107 -16.23 -10.09 -12.60
CA ASP A 107 -17.17 -10.86 -13.43
C ASP A 107 -16.92 -12.39 -13.39
N THR A 108 -15.87 -12.85 -12.71
CA THR A 108 -15.53 -14.28 -12.60
C THR A 108 -15.40 -14.65 -11.13
N PRO A 109 -16.38 -15.34 -10.55
CA PRO A 109 -16.35 -15.71 -9.14
C PRO A 109 -15.08 -16.47 -8.76
N ARG A 110 -14.44 -16.04 -7.69
CA ARG A 110 -13.25 -16.67 -7.09
C ARG A 110 -13.44 -16.86 -5.60
N VAL A 111 -12.87 -17.91 -5.08
CA VAL A 111 -12.86 -18.17 -3.64
C VAL A 111 -11.42 -18.45 -3.21
N PRO A 112 -10.86 -17.61 -2.32
CA PRO A 112 -11.37 -16.33 -1.83
C PRO A 112 -11.29 -15.20 -2.89
N GLU A 113 -12.10 -14.16 -2.73
CA GLU A 113 -11.98 -12.94 -3.51
C GLU A 113 -10.60 -12.30 -3.31
N THR A 114 -10.05 -11.71 -4.37
CA THR A 114 -8.74 -11.07 -4.33
C THR A 114 -8.89 -9.61 -4.73
N SER A 115 -8.54 -8.70 -3.82
CA SER A 115 -8.46 -7.29 -4.15
C SER A 115 -7.24 -6.97 -5.02
N VAL A 116 -7.28 -5.85 -5.75
CA VAL A 116 -6.13 -5.36 -6.53
C VAL A 116 -4.93 -5.14 -5.60
N LEU A 117 -5.12 -4.50 -4.44
CA LEU A 117 -4.04 -4.30 -3.47
C LEU A 117 -3.43 -5.63 -2.98
N GLY A 118 -4.27 -6.60 -2.65
CA GLY A 118 -3.82 -7.93 -2.21
C GLY A 118 -3.04 -8.66 -3.30
N HIS A 119 -3.50 -8.56 -4.56
CA HIS A 119 -2.78 -9.10 -5.71
C HIS A 119 -1.40 -8.45 -5.87
N MET A 120 -1.33 -7.13 -5.88
CA MET A 120 -0.07 -6.39 -6.00
C MET A 120 0.94 -6.82 -4.94
N PHE A 121 0.49 -6.98 -3.69
CA PHE A 121 1.34 -7.46 -2.61
C PHE A 121 1.83 -8.90 -2.81
N LEU A 122 0.96 -9.81 -3.27
CA LEU A 122 1.35 -11.18 -3.59
C LEU A 122 2.38 -11.23 -4.72
N VAL A 123 2.18 -10.45 -5.79
CA VAL A 123 3.14 -10.35 -6.90
C VAL A 123 4.49 -9.83 -6.42
N ALA A 124 4.49 -8.80 -5.58
CA ALA A 124 5.71 -8.26 -4.96
C ALA A 124 6.45 -9.31 -4.13
N GLY A 125 5.72 -10.04 -3.29
CA GLY A 125 6.27 -11.11 -2.47
C GLY A 125 6.88 -12.23 -3.32
N TYR A 126 6.17 -12.70 -4.33
CA TYR A 126 6.72 -13.71 -5.27
C TYR A 126 7.93 -13.20 -6.02
N ALA A 127 7.91 -11.96 -6.52
CA ALA A 127 9.05 -11.36 -7.23
C ALA A 127 10.28 -11.28 -6.31
N TYR A 128 10.10 -10.92 -5.05
CA TYR A 128 11.18 -10.88 -4.06
C TYR A 128 11.75 -12.29 -3.77
N PHE A 129 10.90 -13.25 -3.42
CA PHE A 129 11.34 -14.60 -3.07
C PHE A 129 11.93 -15.36 -4.25
N PHE A 130 11.40 -15.15 -5.44
CA PHE A 130 11.98 -15.73 -6.66
C PHE A 130 13.36 -15.14 -6.94
N SER A 131 13.53 -13.83 -6.79
CA SER A 131 14.84 -13.17 -6.90
C SER A 131 15.83 -13.70 -5.86
N LEU A 132 15.37 -13.95 -4.64
CA LEU A 132 16.18 -14.53 -3.57
C LEU A 132 16.64 -15.94 -3.93
N SER A 133 15.75 -16.80 -4.45
CA SER A 133 16.09 -18.18 -4.85
C SER A 133 17.08 -18.26 -6.01
N LEU A 134 17.12 -17.23 -6.85
CA LEU A 134 18.08 -17.09 -7.94
C LEU A 134 19.41 -16.43 -7.53
N GLY A 135 19.61 -16.13 -6.25
CA GLY A 135 20.81 -15.47 -5.76
C GLY A 135 20.97 -14.01 -6.23
N ALA A 136 19.89 -13.36 -6.63
CA ALA A 136 19.96 -11.97 -7.10
C ALA A 136 20.52 -11.03 -6.02
N CYS A 137 21.25 -10.00 -6.42
CA CYS A 137 21.82 -9.02 -5.48
C CYS A 137 20.70 -8.24 -4.75
N PRO A 138 20.99 -7.65 -3.56
CA PRO A 138 19.98 -6.95 -2.77
C PRO A 138 19.23 -5.86 -3.54
N ALA A 139 19.92 -5.06 -4.35
CA ALA A 139 19.30 -4.00 -5.15
C ALA A 139 18.28 -4.58 -6.15
N ARG A 140 18.61 -5.70 -6.82
CA ARG A 140 17.69 -6.38 -7.74
C ARG A 140 16.44 -6.90 -7.01
N ARG A 141 16.61 -7.50 -5.82
CA ARG A 141 15.48 -8.00 -5.03
C ARG A 141 14.52 -6.87 -4.64
N ILE A 142 15.08 -5.72 -4.21
CA ILE A 142 14.30 -4.53 -3.85
C ILE A 142 13.57 -4.00 -5.09
N ASN A 143 14.25 -3.85 -6.23
CA ASN A 143 13.63 -3.35 -7.45
C ASN A 143 12.50 -4.27 -7.93
N ASN A 144 12.70 -5.58 -7.92
CA ASN A 144 11.67 -6.53 -8.33
C ASN A 144 10.47 -6.53 -7.37
N PHE A 145 10.71 -6.33 -6.06
CA PHE A 145 9.63 -6.17 -5.09
C PHE A 145 8.76 -4.95 -5.41
N PHE A 146 9.39 -3.79 -5.58
CA PHE A 146 8.64 -2.56 -5.86
C PHE A 146 7.99 -2.57 -7.24
N ALA A 147 8.64 -3.11 -8.26
CA ALA A 147 8.03 -3.30 -9.57
C ALA A 147 6.78 -4.20 -9.49
N GLY A 148 6.84 -5.28 -8.69
CA GLY A 148 5.67 -6.12 -8.43
C GLY A 148 4.61 -5.44 -7.56
N LEU A 149 5.02 -4.58 -6.63
CA LEU A 149 4.09 -3.88 -5.74
C LEU A 149 3.27 -2.80 -6.46
N PHE A 150 3.84 -2.15 -7.47
CA PHE A 150 3.20 -1.00 -8.12
C PHE A 150 2.80 -1.23 -9.58
N HIS A 151 2.91 -2.48 -10.11
CA HIS A 151 2.64 -2.75 -11.52
C HIS A 151 1.20 -2.44 -11.96
N ASP A 152 0.22 -2.60 -11.05
CA ASP A 152 -1.19 -2.30 -11.29
C ASP A 152 -1.64 -0.97 -10.63
N LEU A 153 -0.69 -0.10 -10.25
CA LEU A 153 -1.02 1.22 -9.70
C LEU A 153 -1.95 2.06 -10.60
N PRO A 154 -1.84 2.00 -11.96
CA PRO A 154 -2.77 2.69 -12.85
C PRO A 154 -4.24 2.28 -12.67
N GLU A 155 -4.53 1.09 -12.14
CA GLU A 155 -5.90 0.65 -11.87
C GLU A 155 -6.63 1.51 -10.81
N LEU A 156 -5.89 2.34 -10.05
CA LEU A 156 -6.49 3.41 -9.25
C LEU A 156 -7.40 4.33 -10.06
N LEU A 157 -7.10 4.51 -11.34
CA LEU A 157 -7.69 5.53 -12.20
C LEU A 157 -8.77 4.95 -13.11
N THR A 158 -8.51 3.76 -13.64
CA THR A 158 -9.34 3.13 -14.68
C THR A 158 -10.09 1.90 -14.20
N ARG A 159 -9.83 1.44 -12.97
CA ARG A 159 -10.22 0.14 -12.42
C ARG A 159 -9.64 -1.04 -13.22
N ASP A 160 -9.82 -2.25 -12.74
CA ASP A 160 -9.40 -3.47 -13.44
C ASP A 160 -10.30 -3.71 -14.66
N ILE A 161 -9.91 -3.16 -15.81
CA ILE A 161 -10.59 -3.42 -17.09
C ILE A 161 -10.04 -4.72 -17.66
N ILE A 162 -10.90 -5.72 -17.83
CA ILE A 162 -10.50 -7.04 -18.34
C ILE A 162 -9.91 -6.95 -19.77
N THR A 163 -8.91 -7.77 -20.02
CA THR A 163 -8.16 -7.79 -21.30
C THR A 163 -9.05 -7.90 -22.56
N PRO A 164 -10.13 -8.71 -22.60
CA PRO A 164 -11.00 -8.75 -23.76
C PRO A 164 -11.63 -7.39 -24.10
N VAL A 165 -12.02 -6.62 -23.08
CA VAL A 165 -12.59 -5.27 -23.28
C VAL A 165 -11.51 -4.31 -23.76
N LYS A 166 -10.30 -4.35 -23.18
CA LYS A 166 -9.16 -3.55 -23.64
C LYS A 166 -8.82 -3.80 -25.11
N ARG A 167 -9.03 -5.03 -25.60
CA ARG A 167 -8.74 -5.43 -26.98
C ARG A 167 -9.92 -5.27 -27.93
N SER A 168 -11.11 -4.94 -27.47
CA SER A 168 -12.29 -4.80 -28.33
C SER A 168 -12.22 -3.64 -29.31
N VAL A 169 -11.42 -2.62 -29.00
CA VAL A 169 -11.16 -1.46 -29.85
C VAL A 169 -9.66 -1.25 -30.00
N ASN A 170 -9.13 -1.22 -31.22
CA ASN A 170 -7.69 -1.14 -31.49
C ASN A 170 -6.98 0.03 -30.82
N GLN A 171 -7.63 1.18 -30.67
CA GLN A 171 -7.04 2.39 -30.09
C GLN A 171 -7.22 2.49 -28.56
N LEU A 172 -8.10 1.68 -27.96
CA LEU A 172 -8.43 1.78 -26.54
C LEU A 172 -7.22 1.56 -25.61
N PRO A 173 -6.34 0.55 -25.83
CA PRO A 173 -5.18 0.37 -24.95
C PRO A 173 -4.23 1.56 -24.93
N SER A 174 -3.99 2.20 -26.08
CA SER A 174 -3.10 3.37 -26.17
C SER A 174 -3.71 4.60 -25.50
N LEU A 175 -5.00 4.82 -25.69
CA LEU A 175 -5.72 5.91 -25.06
C LEU A 175 -5.78 5.76 -23.53
N LEU A 176 -6.08 4.55 -23.05
CA LEU A 176 -6.07 4.24 -21.61
C LEU A 176 -4.69 4.50 -21.01
N ARG A 177 -3.64 3.99 -21.64
CA ARG A 177 -2.26 4.18 -21.15
C ARG A 177 -1.86 5.66 -21.13
N ALA A 178 -2.22 6.43 -22.15
CA ALA A 178 -1.94 7.86 -22.17
C ALA A 178 -2.68 8.59 -21.05
N TYR A 179 -3.95 8.27 -20.83
CA TYR A 179 -4.75 8.82 -19.73
C TYR A 179 -4.18 8.44 -18.36
N GLU A 180 -3.86 7.17 -18.16
CA GLU A 180 -3.29 6.66 -16.91
C GLU A 180 -1.98 7.37 -16.56
N LEU A 181 -1.07 7.52 -17.53
CA LEU A 181 0.19 8.24 -17.32
C LEU A 181 -0.03 9.71 -16.97
N GLN A 182 -0.92 10.40 -17.67
CA GLN A 182 -1.24 11.80 -17.39
C GLN A 182 -1.84 11.97 -15.99
N GLU A 183 -2.74 11.11 -15.61
CA GLU A 183 -3.40 11.18 -14.29
C GLU A 183 -2.47 10.73 -13.16
N LEU A 184 -1.60 9.76 -13.36
CA LEU A 184 -0.56 9.39 -12.40
C LEU A 184 0.40 10.55 -12.17
N GLU A 185 0.84 11.22 -13.24
CA GLU A 185 1.68 12.41 -13.12
C GLU A 185 0.99 13.50 -12.29
N ARG A 186 -0.27 13.79 -12.62
CA ARG A 186 -1.03 14.84 -11.95
C ARG A 186 -1.36 14.55 -10.49
N ARG A 187 -1.73 13.28 -10.18
CA ARG A 187 -2.26 12.91 -8.85
C ARG A 187 -1.23 12.29 -7.92
N VAL A 188 -0.18 11.69 -8.47
CA VAL A 188 0.79 10.89 -7.71
C VAL A 188 2.20 11.46 -7.85
N PHE A 189 2.79 11.39 -9.04
CA PHE A 189 4.22 11.67 -9.21
C PHE A 189 4.55 13.14 -8.94
N GLY A 190 3.84 14.07 -9.58
CA GLY A 190 4.05 15.50 -9.39
C GLY A 190 3.88 15.94 -7.93
N PRO A 191 2.77 15.60 -7.24
CA PRO A 191 2.59 15.91 -5.83
C PRO A 191 3.64 15.27 -4.90
N LEU A 192 4.05 14.01 -5.16
CA LEU A 192 5.09 13.35 -4.36
C LEU A 192 6.45 14.01 -4.55
N SER A 193 6.84 14.32 -5.79
CA SER A 193 8.10 15.04 -6.06
C SER A 193 8.09 16.44 -5.44
N ALA A 194 7.00 17.17 -5.55
CA ALA A 194 6.85 18.48 -4.90
C ALA A 194 6.91 18.39 -3.37
N GLY A 195 6.52 17.24 -2.80
CA GLY A 195 6.65 16.91 -1.38
C GLY A 195 8.04 16.39 -0.96
N GLY A 196 9.00 16.30 -1.88
CA GLY A 196 10.36 15.80 -1.59
C GLY A 196 10.50 14.28 -1.57
N HIS A 197 9.55 13.56 -2.15
CA HIS A 197 9.51 12.09 -2.18
C HIS A 197 10.03 11.48 -3.49
N ASP A 198 11.04 12.09 -4.13
CA ASP A 198 11.57 11.62 -5.43
C ASP A 198 12.03 10.17 -5.41
N ARG A 199 12.64 9.72 -4.29
CA ARG A 199 13.03 8.32 -4.13
C ARG A 199 11.86 7.34 -4.12
N LEU A 200 10.69 7.78 -3.69
CA LEU A 200 9.47 6.97 -3.79
C LEU A 200 8.97 6.97 -5.23
N VAL A 201 8.95 8.13 -5.89
CA VAL A 201 8.55 8.24 -7.31
C VAL A 201 9.41 7.37 -8.22
N GLU A 202 10.72 7.27 -7.96
CA GLU A 202 11.62 6.35 -8.69
C GLU A 202 11.27 4.86 -8.53
N ARG A 203 10.43 4.51 -7.57
CA ARG A 203 9.99 3.14 -7.30
C ARG A 203 8.60 2.81 -7.85
N LEU A 204 7.83 3.85 -8.19
CA LEU A 204 6.49 3.74 -8.75
C LEU A 204 6.53 3.57 -10.26
#